data_d12fa736e40a2f9ee14b7459aa76ba17
#
_entry.id   d12fa736e40a2f9ee14b7459aa76ba17
#
_cell.length_a   1.000
_cell.length_b   1.000
_cell.length_c   1.000
_cell.angle_alpha   90.00
_cell.angle_beta   90.00
_cell.angle_gamma   90.00
#
_symmetry.space_group_name_H-M   'P 1'
#
loop_
_entity.id
_entity.type
_entity.pdbx_description
1 polymer ?
#
loop_
_entity_poly.entity_id
_entity_poly.type
_entity_poly.pdbx_seq_one_letter_code
_entity_poly.pdbx_strand_id
1 'polypeptide(L)' 'MQIRELIEVMAKALVDVPDSVEVREIEGAQSSVFELRVAREDLGKVIGKQGRNARATRMILSAVCAKLNKRAVLDIIE' A
#
# COMPACT_ATOMS: atom_id res chain seq x y z
N MET A 1 -0.14 -4.92 -14.78
CA MET A 1 0.19 -4.93 -13.32
C MET A 1 -1.08 -4.75 -12.51
N GLN A 2 -1.25 -5.54 -11.50
CA GLN A 2 -2.38 -5.38 -10.58
C GLN A 2 -2.03 -4.39 -9.48
N ILE A 3 -3.06 -3.77 -8.90
CA ILE A 3 -2.86 -2.78 -7.84
C ILE A 3 -2.14 -3.39 -6.63
N ARG A 4 -2.49 -4.63 -6.27
CA ARG A 4 -1.83 -5.32 -5.17
C ARG A 4 -0.32 -5.45 -5.40
N GLU A 5 0.07 -5.82 -6.62
CA GLU A 5 1.48 -5.94 -6.99
C GLU A 5 2.22 -4.60 -6.88
N LEU A 6 1.56 -3.52 -7.28
CA LEU A 6 2.13 -2.18 -7.17
C LEU A 6 2.40 -1.83 -5.70
N ILE A 7 1.45 -2.11 -4.82
CA ILE A 7 1.62 -1.86 -3.38
C ILE A 7 2.78 -2.70 -2.84
N GLU A 8 2.88 -3.97 -3.24
CA GLU A 8 3.99 -4.83 -2.82
C GLU A 8 5.33 -4.26 -3.24
N VAL A 9 5.45 -3.82 -4.49
CA VAL A 9 6.70 -3.24 -5.01
C VAL A 9 7.08 -2.00 -4.23
N MET A 10 6.12 -1.11 -4.00
CA MET A 10 6.40 0.12 -3.25
C MET A 10 6.82 -0.16 -1.81
N ALA A 11 6.11 -1.07 -1.14
CA ALA A 11 6.43 -1.41 0.24
C ALA A 11 7.80 -2.08 0.35
N LYS A 12 8.09 -3.03 -0.53
CA LYS A 12 9.37 -3.74 -0.53
C LYS A 12 10.55 -2.80 -0.81
N ALA A 13 10.32 -1.73 -1.55
CA ALA A 13 11.35 -0.74 -1.80
C ALA A 13 11.69 0.11 -0.56
N LEU A 14 10.77 0.18 0.39
CA LEU A 14 10.91 1.03 1.58
C LEU A 14 11.43 0.28 2.82
N VAL A 15 11.26 -1.04 2.87
CA VAL A 15 11.49 -1.81 4.09
C VAL A 15 12.83 -2.53 4.07
N ASP A 16 13.31 -2.93 5.26
CA ASP A 16 14.51 -3.72 5.42
C ASP A 16 14.23 -5.22 5.40
N VAL A 17 12.98 -5.62 5.71
CA VAL A 17 12.59 -7.04 5.75
C VAL A 17 11.49 -7.28 4.71
N PRO A 18 11.86 -7.35 3.41
CA PRO A 18 10.86 -7.46 2.34
C PRO A 18 10.05 -8.75 2.40
N ASP A 19 10.60 -9.81 2.96
CA ASP A 19 9.87 -11.09 3.08
C ASP A 19 8.67 -11.00 4.02
N SER A 20 8.62 -9.97 4.88
CA SER A 20 7.48 -9.76 5.77
C SER A 20 6.40 -8.88 5.18
N VAL A 21 6.59 -8.37 3.97
CA VAL A 21 5.57 -7.57 3.29
C VAL A 21 4.44 -8.48 2.85
N GLU A 22 3.23 -8.12 3.25
CA GLU A 22 2.02 -8.87 2.93
C GLU A 22 0.92 -7.88 2.56
N VAL A 23 0.29 -8.09 1.43
CA VAL A 23 -0.81 -7.25 0.96
C VAL A 23 -2.04 -8.12 0.78
N ARG A 24 -3.11 -7.76 1.46
CA ARG A 24 -4.37 -8.48 1.39
C ARG A 24 -5.43 -7.58 0.78
N GLU A 25 -6.11 -8.08 -0.23
CA GLU A 25 -7.20 -7.35 -0.87
C GLU A 25 -8.55 -7.82 -0.32
N ILE A 26 -9.37 -6.87 0.09
CA ILE A 26 -10.75 -7.12 0.50
C ILE A 26 -11.63 -6.41 -0.52
N GLU A 27 -12.29 -7.19 -1.38
CA GLU A 27 -13.14 -6.62 -2.41
C GLU A 27 -14.48 -6.19 -1.84
N GLY A 28 -14.90 -4.96 -2.18
CA GLY A 28 -16.23 -4.47 -1.91
C GLY A 28 -17.01 -4.28 -3.20
N ALA A 29 -18.26 -3.86 -3.09
CA ALA A 29 -19.14 -3.67 -4.23
C ALA A 29 -18.63 -2.58 -5.19
N GLN A 30 -18.03 -1.51 -4.66
CA GLN A 30 -17.61 -0.36 -5.44
C GLN A 30 -16.15 -0.01 -5.24
N SER A 31 -15.50 -0.56 -4.24
CA SER A 31 -14.10 -0.28 -3.93
C SER A 31 -13.46 -1.49 -3.28
N SER A 32 -12.13 -1.55 -3.37
CA SER A 32 -11.34 -2.56 -2.69
C SER A 32 -10.53 -1.91 -1.58
N VAL A 33 -10.35 -2.62 -0.48
CA VAL A 33 -9.44 -2.21 0.58
C VAL A 33 -8.22 -3.10 0.51
N PHE A 34 -7.05 -2.49 0.46
CA PHE A 34 -5.78 -3.21 0.47
C PHE A 34 -5.15 -3.02 1.84
N GLU A 35 -5.01 -4.11 2.57
CA GLU A 35 -4.34 -4.10 3.87
C GLU A 35 -2.87 -4.42 3.66
N LEU A 36 -2.01 -3.51 4.08
CA LEU A 36 -0.57 -3.69 3.99
C LEU A 36 -0.01 -4.01 5.37
N ARG A 37 0.71 -5.14 5.47
CA ARG A 37 1.44 -5.53 6.67
C ARG A 37 2.91 -5.62 6.34
N VAL A 38 3.73 -5.15 7.26
CA VAL A 38 5.18 -5.22 7.14
C VAL A 38 5.76 -5.67 8.49
N ALA A 39 7.06 -5.97 8.53
CA ALA A 39 7.71 -6.23 9.80
C ALA A 39 7.51 -5.03 10.73
N ARG A 40 7.31 -5.30 12.02
CA ARG A 40 7.01 -4.25 13.00
C ARG A 40 8.04 -3.14 12.99
N GLU A 41 9.31 -3.49 12.87
CA GLU A 41 10.41 -2.52 12.83
C GLU A 41 10.43 -1.69 11.55
N ASP A 42 9.69 -2.10 10.52
CA ASP A 42 9.62 -1.37 9.25
C ASP A 42 8.40 -0.48 9.12
N LEU A 43 7.47 -0.55 10.07
CA LEU A 43 6.23 0.21 10.00
C LEU A 43 6.49 1.71 9.84
N GLY A 44 7.43 2.25 10.59
CA GLY A 44 7.81 3.65 10.48
C GLY A 44 8.35 4.03 9.11
N LYS A 45 8.94 3.08 8.38
CA LYS A 45 9.48 3.34 7.04
C LYS A 45 8.38 3.47 6.00
N VAL A 46 7.33 2.66 6.10
CA VAL A 46 6.21 2.75 5.15
C VAL A 46 5.31 3.94 5.44
N ILE A 47 5.22 4.36 6.68
CA ILE A 47 4.48 5.57 7.05
C ILE A 47 5.30 6.82 6.72
N GLY A 48 6.58 6.80 7.08
CA GLY A 48 7.49 7.90 6.87
C GLY A 48 7.31 9.02 7.88
N LYS A 49 8.25 9.94 7.90
CA LYS A 49 8.21 11.09 8.80
C LYS A 49 6.96 11.92 8.51
N GLN A 50 6.14 12.14 9.53
CA GLN A 50 4.89 12.91 9.41
C GLN A 50 3.92 12.32 8.38
N GLY A 51 4.02 11.01 8.14
CA GLY A 51 3.14 10.32 7.21
C GLY A 51 3.48 10.53 5.74
N ARG A 52 4.67 11.05 5.44
CA ARG A 52 5.06 11.43 4.07
C ARG A 52 5.01 10.27 3.10
N ASN A 53 5.56 9.10 3.50
CA ASN A 53 5.62 7.95 2.60
C ASN A 53 4.23 7.36 2.37
N ALA A 54 3.42 7.29 3.41
CA ALA A 54 2.04 6.81 3.28
C ALA A 54 1.22 7.70 2.35
N ARG A 55 1.37 9.03 2.48
CA ARG A 55 0.67 9.96 1.60
C ARG A 55 1.13 9.83 0.16
N ALA A 56 2.43 9.69 -0.07
CA ALA A 56 2.98 9.52 -1.41
C ALA A 56 2.48 8.23 -2.05
N THR A 57 2.46 7.14 -1.30
CA THR A 57 1.94 5.86 -1.78
C THR A 57 0.46 5.97 -2.16
N ARG A 58 -0.35 6.61 -1.31
CA ARG A 58 -1.78 6.81 -1.59
C ARG A 58 -1.99 7.70 -2.81
N MET A 59 -1.13 8.69 -3.01
CA MET A 59 -1.22 9.56 -4.19
C MET A 59 -0.96 8.79 -5.47
N ILE A 60 0.07 7.95 -5.49
CA ILE A 60 0.36 7.09 -6.65
C ILE A 60 -0.79 6.13 -6.91
N LEU A 61 -1.33 5.52 -5.87
CA LEU A 61 -2.47 4.61 -6.01
C LEU A 61 -3.68 5.33 -6.58
N SER A 62 -3.96 6.54 -6.13
CA SER A 62 -5.08 7.33 -6.63
C SER A 62 -4.95 7.58 -8.13
N ALA A 63 -3.75 7.92 -8.59
CA ALA A 63 -3.49 8.16 -10.01
C ALA A 63 -3.69 6.88 -10.85
N VAL A 64 -3.18 5.75 -10.36
CA VAL A 64 -3.32 4.47 -11.05
C VAL A 64 -4.78 4.03 -11.08
N CYS A 65 -5.49 4.18 -9.97
CA CYS A 65 -6.91 3.85 -9.88
C CYS A 65 -7.75 4.67 -10.84
N ALA A 66 -7.44 5.96 -10.98
CA ALA A 66 -8.13 6.82 -11.93
C ALA A 66 -7.94 6.33 -13.36
N LYS A 67 -6.71 5.92 -13.70
CA LYS A 67 -6.41 5.39 -15.03
C LYS A 67 -7.15 4.08 -15.31
N LEU A 68 -7.27 3.21 -14.30
CA LEU A 68 -7.93 1.92 -14.43
C LEU A 68 -9.43 1.98 -14.18
N ASN A 69 -9.94 3.15 -13.86
CA ASN A 69 -11.36 3.34 -13.50
C ASN A 69 -11.78 2.43 -12.34
N LYS A 70 -10.94 2.39 -11.30
CA LYS A 70 -11.16 1.59 -10.10
C LYS A 70 -11.06 2.47 -8.86
N ARG A 71 -11.54 1.96 -7.74
CA ARG A 71 -11.39 2.61 -6.43
C ARG A 71 -10.67 1.66 -5.48
N ALA A 72 -9.67 2.17 -4.81
CA ALA A 72 -8.90 1.40 -3.83
C ALA A 72 -8.54 2.28 -2.64
N VAL A 73 -8.56 1.68 -1.47
CA VAL A 73 -8.15 2.31 -0.22
C VAL A 73 -6.97 1.50 0.32
N LEU A 74 -5.92 2.19 0.72
CA LEU A 74 -4.77 1.55 1.36
C LEU A 74 -4.88 1.71 2.87
N ASP A 75 -4.89 0.58 3.56
CA ASP A 75 -4.93 0.52 5.02
C ASP A 75 -3.60 -0.09 5.49
N ILE A 76 -2.80 0.71 6.20
CA ILE A 76 -1.53 0.24 6.76
C ILE A 76 -1.81 -0.29 8.15
N ILE A 77 -1.62 -1.60 8.31
CA ILE A 77 -1.97 -2.30 9.55
C ILE A 77 -0.82 -2.14 10.56
N GLU A 78 -1.17 -1.69 11.76
CA GLU A 78 -0.20 -1.53 12.85
C GLU A 78 -0.22 -2.74 13.82
#